data_5492417f39a107ebb274ffa28d006782
#
_entry.id   5492417f39a107ebb274ffa28d006782
#
_cell.length_a   1.000
_cell.length_b   1.000
_cell.length_c   1.000
_cell.angle_alpha   90.00
_cell.angle_beta   90.00
_cell.angle_gamma   90.00
#
_symmetry.space_group_name_H-M   'P 1'
#
loop_
_entity.id
_entity.type
_entity.pdbx_description
1 polymer ?
#
loop_
_entity_poly.entity_id
_entity_poly.type
_entity_poly.pdbx_seq_one_letter_code
_entity_poly.pdbx_strand_id
1 'polypeptide(L)'
;MRPNVYQRKTSWNRIYEGVQIDYEDTHIIVSSLPTRPAKLDEILRIEQSGCGWRLPTEKEAHVIRRFFIPVNQLMLANGGSKINHRATLWLHGQHGTPEKLGDVQGRIFSMRFGICCWNWWWIERDFRLVRSVG
;
A
#
# COMPACT_ATOMS: atom_id res chain seq x y z
N MET A 1 3.61 22.09 15.45
CA MET A 1 4.29 21.14 14.53
C MET A 1 3.25 20.24 13.88
N ARG A 2 3.31 20.13 12.58
CA ARG A 2 2.40 19.25 11.86
C ARG A 2 2.77 17.78 12.09
N PRO A 3 1.81 16.90 12.40
CA PRO A 3 2.12 15.48 12.47
C PRO A 3 2.50 14.94 11.08
N ASN A 4 3.39 13.95 11.06
CA ASN A 4 3.76 13.27 9.81
C ASN A 4 2.65 12.34 9.31
N VAL A 5 1.77 11.90 10.21
CA VAL A 5 0.74 10.92 9.92
C VAL A 5 -0.60 11.49 10.38
N TYR A 6 -1.57 11.53 9.49
CA TYR A 6 -2.91 12.02 9.82
C TYR A 6 -3.95 11.43 8.88
N GLN A 7 -5.22 11.56 9.30
CA GLN A 7 -6.31 11.02 8.52
C GLN A 7 -6.67 11.87 7.33
N ARG A 8 -7.00 11.19 6.23
CA ARG A 8 -7.51 11.82 5.03
C ARG A 8 -8.99 11.48 4.87
N LYS A 9 -9.85 12.50 4.85
CA LYS A 9 -11.29 12.35 4.62
C LYS A 9 -11.66 12.78 3.21
N THR A 10 -12.67 12.14 2.63
CA THR A 10 -13.28 12.67 1.42
C THR A 10 -14.17 13.85 1.77
N SER A 11 -14.28 14.82 0.87
CA SER A 11 -15.08 16.03 1.09
C SER A 11 -16.59 15.79 1.05
N TRP A 12 -17.02 14.64 0.58
CA TRP A 12 -18.42 14.40 0.21
C TRP A 12 -19.26 13.75 1.31
N ASN A 13 -18.75 12.72 1.92
CA ASN A 13 -19.55 11.83 2.76
C ASN A 13 -18.88 11.47 4.07
N ARG A 14 -17.78 12.13 4.40
CA ARG A 14 -16.98 11.88 5.60
C ARG A 14 -16.40 10.47 5.67
N ILE A 15 -16.35 9.77 4.53
CA ILE A 15 -15.63 8.50 4.46
C ILE A 15 -14.14 8.81 4.43
N TYR A 16 -13.38 8.11 5.22
CA TYR A 16 -11.93 8.26 5.24
C TYR A 16 -11.32 7.55 4.04
N GLU A 17 -10.57 8.29 3.22
CA GLU A 17 -9.81 7.67 2.13
C GLU A 17 -8.69 6.80 2.68
N GLY A 18 -8.09 7.21 3.77
CA GLY A 18 -7.00 6.50 4.39
C GLY A 18 -6.19 7.39 5.32
N VAL A 19 -4.96 7.03 5.53
CA VAL A 19 -4.02 7.74 6.39
C VAL A 19 -2.95 8.38 5.52
N GLN A 20 -2.81 9.69 5.62
CA GLN A 20 -1.79 10.42 4.88
C GLN A 20 -0.49 10.44 5.67
N ILE A 21 0.62 10.19 4.97
CA ILE A 21 1.96 10.30 5.52
C ILE A 21 2.71 11.36 4.72
N ASP A 22 3.25 12.36 5.42
CA ASP A 22 4.13 13.37 4.87
C ASP A 22 5.48 13.23 5.56
N TYR A 23 6.45 12.71 4.85
CA TYR A 23 7.79 12.50 5.40
C TYR A 23 8.83 12.74 4.31
N GLU A 24 9.68 13.75 4.52
CA GLU A 24 10.67 14.18 3.54
C GLU A 24 10.00 14.45 2.18
N ASP A 25 10.41 13.77 1.13
CA ASP A 25 9.84 13.91 -0.22
C ASP A 25 8.70 12.93 -0.50
N THR A 26 8.28 12.15 0.49
CA THR A 26 7.21 11.17 0.36
C THR A 26 5.90 11.74 0.89
N HIS A 27 4.90 11.83 0.01
CA HIS A 27 3.57 12.33 0.34
C HIS A 27 2.55 11.38 -0.25
N ILE A 28 2.02 10.48 0.59
CA ILE A 28 1.12 9.43 0.14
C ILE A 28 -0.08 9.30 1.08
N ILE A 29 -1.15 8.75 0.54
CA ILE A 29 -2.30 8.30 1.32
C ILE A 29 -2.28 6.77 1.27
N VAL A 30 -2.26 6.15 2.45
CA VAL A 30 -2.33 4.69 2.58
C VAL A 30 -3.78 4.31 2.78
N SER A 31 -4.31 3.43 1.94
CA SER A 31 -5.70 3.00 2.03
C SER A 31 -5.97 2.32 3.36
N SER A 32 -7.08 2.67 3.99
CA SER A 32 -7.56 2.00 5.19
C SER A 32 -8.61 0.92 4.90
N LEU A 33 -8.89 0.66 3.63
CA LEU A 33 -9.83 -0.37 3.25
C LEU A 33 -9.27 -1.76 3.57
N PRO A 34 -10.13 -2.69 4.01
CA PRO A 34 -9.67 -4.06 4.25
C PRO A 34 -9.25 -4.70 2.93
N THR A 35 -8.14 -5.43 2.99
CA THR A 35 -7.62 -6.16 1.85
C THR A 35 -7.48 -7.63 2.23
N ARG A 36 -7.47 -8.48 1.23
CA ARG A 36 -7.19 -9.91 1.37
C ARG A 36 -5.98 -10.25 0.51
N PRO A 37 -5.26 -11.33 0.81
CA PRO A 37 -4.17 -11.76 -0.07
C PRO A 37 -4.65 -11.93 -1.51
N ALA A 38 -3.84 -11.46 -2.44
CA ALA A 38 -4.16 -11.49 -3.86
C ALA A 38 -2.91 -11.80 -4.69
N LYS A 39 -3.14 -12.24 -5.92
CA LYS A 39 -2.09 -12.41 -6.90
C LYS A 39 -1.74 -11.07 -7.52
N LEU A 40 -0.51 -10.94 -7.99
CA LEU A 40 -0.04 -9.68 -8.55
C LEU A 40 -0.88 -9.19 -9.74
N ASP A 41 -1.31 -10.10 -10.63
CA ASP A 41 -2.12 -9.72 -11.79
C ASP A 41 -3.46 -9.07 -11.38
N GLU A 42 -4.08 -9.55 -10.31
CA GLU A 42 -5.33 -8.97 -9.80
C GLU A 42 -5.11 -7.53 -9.37
N ILE A 43 -3.99 -7.24 -8.71
CA ILE A 43 -3.66 -5.91 -8.22
C ILE A 43 -3.28 -4.98 -9.36
N LEU A 44 -2.53 -5.48 -10.34
CA LEU A 44 -2.15 -4.68 -11.50
C LEU A 44 -3.38 -4.22 -12.30
N ARG A 45 -4.44 -5.02 -12.33
CA ARG A 45 -5.70 -4.60 -12.95
C ARG A 45 -6.31 -3.39 -12.25
N ILE A 46 -6.20 -3.33 -10.93
CA ILE A 46 -6.65 -2.17 -10.16
C ILE A 46 -5.82 -0.94 -10.54
N GLU A 47 -4.50 -1.05 -10.57
CA GLU A 47 -3.62 0.06 -10.96
C GLU A 47 -3.95 0.59 -12.36
N GLN A 48 -4.21 -0.32 -13.29
CA GLN A 48 -4.48 0.04 -14.69
C GLN A 48 -5.88 0.56 -14.92
N SER A 49 -6.78 0.46 -13.95
CA SER A 49 -8.14 0.98 -14.06
C SER A 49 -8.22 2.52 -14.08
N GLY A 50 -7.14 3.19 -13.77
CA GLY A 50 -7.10 4.66 -13.74
C GLY A 50 -7.68 5.28 -12.47
N CYS A 51 -7.89 4.49 -11.41
CA CYS A 51 -8.47 4.98 -10.15
C CYS A 51 -7.51 5.82 -9.31
N GLY A 52 -6.22 5.84 -9.67
CA GLY A 52 -5.18 6.55 -8.92
C GLY A 52 -4.56 5.74 -7.78
N TRP A 53 -5.18 4.64 -7.38
CA TRP A 53 -4.63 3.75 -6.37
C TRP A 53 -3.64 2.77 -7.00
N ARG A 54 -2.55 2.51 -6.31
CA ARG A 54 -1.47 1.64 -6.78
C ARG A 54 -0.76 0.97 -5.62
N LEU A 55 0.11 0.05 -5.94
CA LEU A 55 1.01 -0.54 -4.95
C LEU A 55 2.07 0.48 -4.52
N PRO A 56 2.56 0.41 -3.27
CA PRO A 56 3.64 1.28 -2.83
C PRO A 56 4.96 0.90 -3.50
N THR A 57 5.80 1.91 -3.72
CA THR A 57 7.20 1.67 -4.07
C THR A 57 7.97 1.16 -2.85
N GLU A 58 9.18 0.66 -3.06
CA GLU A 58 10.03 0.22 -1.95
C GLU A 58 10.26 1.36 -0.95
N LYS A 59 10.56 2.56 -1.44
CA LYS A 59 10.76 3.74 -0.59
C LYS A 59 9.52 4.05 0.23
N GLU A 60 8.35 4.01 -0.39
CA GLU A 60 7.08 4.25 0.29
C GLU A 60 6.79 3.17 1.32
N ALA A 61 7.10 1.92 1.01
CA ALA A 61 6.93 0.81 1.97
C ALA A 61 7.80 1.00 3.21
N HIS A 62 9.05 1.46 3.04
CA HIS A 62 9.92 1.78 4.16
C HIS A 62 9.35 2.92 5.01
N VAL A 63 8.75 3.93 4.38
CA VAL A 63 8.11 5.03 5.10
C VAL A 63 6.89 4.54 5.88
N ILE A 64 6.06 3.70 5.28
CA ILE A 64 4.91 3.09 5.97
C ILE A 64 5.39 2.29 7.19
N ARG A 65 6.44 1.50 7.01
CA ARG A 65 7.01 0.72 8.11
C ARG A 65 7.54 1.61 9.24
N ARG A 66 8.17 2.72 8.90
CA ARG A 66 8.67 3.69 9.88
C ARG A 66 7.55 4.26 10.75
N PHE A 67 6.40 4.55 10.14
CA PHE A 67 5.25 5.13 10.83
C PHE A 67 4.14 4.09 11.11
N PHE A 68 4.52 2.84 11.18
CA PHE A 68 3.60 1.71 11.31
C PHE A 68 2.61 1.86 12.47
N ILE A 69 3.10 2.22 13.66
CA ILE A 69 2.26 2.32 14.85
C ILE A 69 1.22 3.43 14.71
N PRO A 70 1.59 4.70 14.43
CA PRO A 70 0.58 5.75 14.30
C PRO A 70 -0.35 5.53 13.10
N VAL A 71 0.14 4.96 12.01
CA VAL A 71 -0.72 4.62 10.84
C VAL A 71 -1.82 3.65 11.26
N ASN A 72 -1.45 2.56 11.93
CA ASN A 72 -2.43 1.56 12.36
C ASN A 72 -3.37 2.09 13.44
N GLN A 73 -2.90 2.93 14.34
CA GLN A 73 -3.77 3.57 15.33
C GLN A 73 -4.86 4.40 14.66
N LEU A 74 -4.49 5.20 13.65
CA LEU A 74 -5.46 6.01 12.93
C LEU A 74 -6.42 5.15 12.09
N MET A 75 -5.93 4.10 11.46
CA MET A 75 -6.79 3.18 10.70
C MET A 75 -7.85 2.55 11.59
N LEU A 76 -7.45 2.03 12.74
CA LEU A 76 -8.38 1.38 13.68
C LEU A 76 -9.36 2.38 14.29
N ALA A 77 -8.90 3.58 14.65
CA ALA A 77 -9.74 4.60 15.26
C ALA A 77 -10.91 5.03 14.37
N ASN A 78 -10.80 4.78 13.06
CA ASN A 78 -11.79 5.23 12.08
C ASN A 78 -12.48 4.09 11.35
N GLY A 79 -12.42 2.91 11.90
CA GLY A 79 -13.12 1.75 11.33
C GLY A 79 -12.42 1.11 10.14
N GLY A 80 -11.19 1.51 9.87
CA GLY A 80 -10.40 0.88 8.81
C GLY A 80 -9.70 -0.39 9.28
N SER A 81 -8.96 -0.98 8.37
CA SER A 81 -8.23 -2.23 8.62
C SER A 81 -6.75 -1.94 8.79
N LYS A 82 -6.18 -2.38 9.91
CA LYS A 82 -4.75 -2.21 10.17
C LYS A 82 -3.90 -3.08 9.24
N ILE A 83 -2.67 -2.64 9.02
CA ILE A 83 -1.66 -3.45 8.32
C ILE A 83 -1.04 -4.40 9.34
N ASN A 84 -0.99 -5.68 9.01
CA ASN A 84 -0.38 -6.68 9.88
C ASN A 84 1.13 -6.46 9.93
N HIS A 85 1.72 -6.45 11.12
CA HIS A 85 3.16 -6.26 11.30
C HIS A 85 4.02 -7.40 10.73
N ARG A 86 3.42 -8.54 10.43
CA ARG A 86 4.07 -9.68 9.78
C ARG A 86 3.72 -9.81 8.31
N ALA A 87 2.99 -8.84 7.77
CA ALA A 87 2.57 -8.90 6.38
C ALA A 87 3.76 -8.78 5.43
N THR A 88 3.64 -9.47 4.31
CA THR A 88 4.52 -9.31 3.17
C THR A 88 3.69 -8.72 2.06
N LEU A 89 4.03 -7.50 1.65
CA LEU A 89 3.21 -6.72 0.72
C LEU A 89 3.81 -6.72 -0.68
N TRP A 90 2.94 -6.83 -1.68
CA TRP A 90 3.35 -6.56 -3.06
C TRP A 90 3.81 -5.12 -3.21
N LEU A 91 4.84 -4.91 -4.00
CA LEU A 91 5.39 -3.60 -4.32
C LEU A 91 5.11 -3.21 -5.76
N HIS A 92 5.04 -1.90 -5.98
CA HIS A 92 5.00 -1.32 -7.32
C HIS A 92 6.35 -1.55 -8.02
N GLY A 93 6.29 -1.88 -9.30
CA GLY A 93 7.49 -2.08 -10.11
C GLY A 93 7.11 -2.24 -11.58
N GLN A 94 8.12 -2.47 -12.41
CA GLN A 94 7.94 -2.68 -13.84
C GLN A 94 7.66 -4.16 -14.10
N HIS A 95 6.41 -4.57 -13.90
CA HIS A 95 5.99 -5.96 -14.07
C HIS A 95 5.35 -6.23 -15.43
N GLY A 96 5.15 -5.19 -16.25
CA GLY A 96 4.37 -5.31 -17.48
C GLY A 96 2.88 -5.26 -17.22
N THR A 97 2.10 -5.82 -18.14
CA THR A 97 0.64 -5.90 -18.01
C THR A 97 0.24 -7.24 -17.37
N PRO A 98 -0.97 -7.31 -16.78
CA PRO A 98 -1.44 -8.57 -16.18
C PRO A 98 -1.39 -9.77 -17.15
N GLU A 99 -1.59 -9.53 -18.43
CA GLU A 99 -1.60 -10.56 -19.46
C GLU A 99 -0.19 -11.02 -19.87
N LYS A 100 0.84 -10.25 -19.52
CA LYS A 100 2.23 -10.49 -19.95
C LYS A 100 3.15 -10.90 -18.80
N LEU A 101 2.60 -11.30 -17.65
CA LEU A 101 3.41 -11.67 -16.51
C LEU A 101 4.22 -12.96 -16.75
N GLY A 102 3.60 -13.98 -17.36
CA GLY A 102 4.31 -15.21 -17.69
C GLY A 102 5.13 -15.75 -16.52
N ASP A 103 6.45 -15.81 -16.70
CA ASP A 103 7.39 -16.27 -15.69
C ASP A 103 7.99 -15.12 -14.86
N VAL A 104 7.42 -13.92 -14.94
CA VAL A 104 7.95 -12.75 -14.23
C VAL A 104 7.71 -12.87 -12.73
N GLN A 105 8.69 -12.49 -11.96
CA GLN A 105 8.57 -12.35 -10.52
C GLN A 105 8.21 -10.92 -10.15
N GLY A 106 7.33 -10.77 -9.18
CA GLY A 106 7.03 -9.48 -8.57
C GLY A 106 7.90 -9.25 -7.34
N ARG A 107 8.00 -8.00 -6.93
CA ARG A 107 8.71 -7.64 -5.69
C ARG A 107 7.75 -7.63 -4.53
N ILE A 108 8.21 -8.10 -3.39
CA ILE A 108 7.49 -8.07 -2.14
C ILE A 108 8.34 -7.42 -1.05
N PHE A 109 7.67 -6.87 -0.04
CA PHE A 109 8.32 -6.18 1.08
C PHE A 109 7.84 -6.78 2.39
N SER A 110 8.79 -7.18 3.24
CA SER A 110 8.48 -7.69 4.57
C SER A 110 8.32 -6.54 5.55
N MET A 111 7.11 -6.38 6.09
CA MET A 111 6.86 -5.38 7.14
C MET A 111 7.62 -5.70 8.42
N ARG A 112 7.83 -6.99 8.69
CA ARG A 112 8.55 -7.44 9.89
C ARG A 112 10.03 -7.10 9.84
N PHE A 113 10.68 -7.37 8.71
CA PHE A 113 12.14 -7.26 8.59
C PHE A 113 12.62 -6.04 7.82
N GLY A 114 11.72 -5.36 7.08
CA GLY A 114 12.09 -4.19 6.29
C GLY A 114 12.98 -4.51 5.09
N ILE A 115 12.82 -5.67 4.50
CA ILE A 115 13.62 -6.11 3.35
C ILE A 115 12.72 -6.45 2.16
N CYS A 116 13.28 -6.32 0.96
CA CYS A 116 12.60 -6.69 -0.28
C CYS A 116 13.07 -8.06 -0.75
N CYS A 117 12.15 -8.80 -1.33
CA CYS A 117 12.40 -10.09 -1.96
C CYS A 117 11.64 -10.17 -3.28
N TRP A 118 11.87 -11.25 -4.03
CA TRP A 118 11.13 -11.56 -5.25
C TRP A 118 10.19 -12.71 -4.99
N ASN A 119 9.03 -12.71 -5.64
CA ASN A 119 8.08 -13.80 -5.56
C ASN A 119 7.37 -13.98 -6.89
N TRP A 120 6.92 -15.19 -7.16
CA TRP A 120 6.15 -15.46 -8.37
C TRP A 120 4.80 -14.74 -8.31
N TRP A 121 4.36 -14.19 -9.43
CA TRP A 121 3.17 -13.36 -9.49
C TRP A 121 1.89 -14.09 -9.11
N TRP A 122 1.85 -15.41 -9.23
CA TRP A 122 0.65 -16.20 -8.90
C TRP A 122 0.54 -16.56 -7.42
N ILE A 123 1.52 -16.24 -6.62
CA ILE A 123 1.44 -16.44 -5.17
C ILE A 123 0.58 -15.33 -4.58
N GLU A 124 -0.38 -15.70 -3.74
CA GLU A 124 -1.21 -14.72 -3.04
C GLU A 124 -0.42 -14.11 -1.91
N ARG A 125 -0.34 -12.78 -1.91
CA ARG A 125 0.32 -11.99 -0.87
C ARG A 125 -0.57 -10.83 -0.47
N ASP A 126 -0.37 -10.33 0.74
CA ASP A 126 -1.04 -9.12 1.20
C ASP A 126 -0.66 -7.95 0.32
N PHE A 127 -1.53 -6.96 0.31
CA PHE A 127 -1.24 -5.70 -0.34
C PHE A 127 -1.95 -4.56 0.38
N ARG A 128 -1.42 -3.37 0.21
CA ARG A 128 -2.07 -2.16 0.68
C ARG A 128 -1.87 -1.11 -0.38
N LEU A 129 -2.96 -0.59 -0.91
CA LEU A 129 -2.89 0.41 -1.96
C LEU A 129 -2.51 1.77 -1.37
N VAL A 130 -1.77 2.53 -2.15
CA VAL A 130 -1.41 3.90 -1.83
C VAL A 130 -1.82 4.81 -2.98
N ARG A 131 -1.88 6.11 -2.68
CA ARG A 131 -2.19 7.13 -3.67
C ARG A 131 -1.28 8.32 -3.41
N SER A 132 -0.71 8.86 -4.47
CA SER A 132 0.10 10.07 -4.34
C SER A 132 -0.77 11.28 -4.02
N VAL A 133 -0.28 12.14 -3.14
CA VAL A 133 -0.91 13.43 -2.85
C VAL A 133 -0.44 14.43 -3.90
N GLY A 134 -1.37 14.99 -4.60
CA GLY A 134 -1.00 15.92 -5.64
C GLY A 134 -2.08 16.89 -6.01
#